data_6cfe356c7c2dfaf9ad060e74e8bdb0d7
#
_entry.id   6cfe356c7c2dfaf9ad060e74e8bdb0d7
#
_cell.length_a   1.000
_cell.length_b   1.000
_cell.length_c   1.000
_cell.angle_alpha   90.00
_cell.angle_beta   90.00
_cell.angle_gamma   90.00
#
_symmetry.space_group_name_H-M   'P 1'
#
loop_
_entity.id
_entity.type
_entity.pdbx_description
1 polymer ?
#
loop_
_entity_poly.entity_id
_entity_poly.type
_entity_poly.pdbx_seq_one_letter_code
_entity_poly.pdbx_strand_id
1 'polypeptide(L)'
;MDKFSGQKRAAAHLFPPIDPFDQRMLDVGDGHHIYVEQCGNPQGAPVVVLHGGPGGGCSPAMRRYFDASDWRIVLFDQRGCGRSRPHASVRGNTTWHLVADIERIRNTLGIDRWAVFGGSWGATLALIYAETHPERVAYLALRGVFLSMKREIDWFYGGGAGQFWPDQWARFCAMVPEEERHDMVAAYNERLFSGDLMVETRYARAWAAWENALASIDSDGGGGESPAEYARAFARLENHYFMNGGFLEEDGQILRDLHRIAQIPGTIVQGRYDMICPPLSAHKVLSGWPSGRLHMIKTAGHALSEPGISQELVRVMKTVGQRRTKFGL
;
A
#
# COMPACT_ATOMS: atom_id res chain seq x y z
N MET A 1 -30.17 -0.69 -1.34
CA MET A 1 -29.24 -0.53 -2.46
C MET A 1 -28.18 -1.62 -2.39
N ASP A 2 -27.95 -2.28 -3.50
CA ASP A 2 -27.22 -3.56 -3.56
C ASP A 2 -25.72 -3.35 -3.20
N LYS A 3 -25.25 -3.89 -2.06
CA LYS A 3 -23.88 -3.80 -1.54
C LYS A 3 -22.80 -4.30 -2.53
N PHE A 4 -23.22 -5.04 -3.56
CA PHE A 4 -22.36 -5.56 -4.62
C PHE A 4 -22.19 -4.61 -5.83
N SER A 5 -22.85 -3.46 -5.86
CA SER A 5 -22.85 -2.59 -7.04
C SER A 5 -21.51 -1.87 -7.26
N GLY A 6 -20.85 -1.42 -6.20
CA GLY A 6 -19.56 -0.73 -6.28
C GLY A 6 -18.41 -1.65 -6.70
N GLN A 7 -18.28 -2.82 -6.06
CA GLN A 7 -17.27 -3.81 -6.41
C GLN A 7 -17.48 -4.39 -7.82
N LYS A 8 -18.74 -4.63 -8.24
CA LYS A 8 -19.06 -5.05 -9.60
C LYS A 8 -18.72 -3.97 -10.63
N ARG A 9 -18.93 -2.67 -10.32
CA ARG A 9 -18.54 -1.57 -11.22
C ARG A 9 -17.03 -1.42 -11.36
N ALA A 10 -16.26 -1.54 -10.27
CA ALA A 10 -14.80 -1.54 -10.31
C ALA A 10 -14.26 -2.72 -11.13
N ALA A 11 -14.84 -3.92 -10.97
CA ALA A 11 -14.43 -5.12 -11.70
C ALA A 11 -14.66 -5.01 -13.23
N ALA A 12 -15.58 -4.15 -13.69
CA ALA A 12 -15.87 -3.95 -15.11
C ALA A 12 -14.70 -3.32 -15.90
N HIS A 13 -13.76 -2.65 -15.22
CA HIS A 13 -12.61 -1.99 -15.84
C HIS A 13 -11.33 -2.81 -15.74
N LEU A 14 -11.31 -3.85 -14.92
CA LEU A 14 -10.15 -4.71 -14.73
C LEU A 14 -10.02 -5.72 -15.87
N PHE A 15 -8.79 -6.06 -16.22
CA PHE A 15 -8.52 -7.17 -17.13
C PHE A 15 -9.04 -8.51 -16.57
N PRO A 16 -9.23 -9.54 -17.40
CA PRO A 16 -9.63 -10.86 -16.94
C PRO A 16 -8.72 -11.42 -15.83
N PRO A 17 -9.23 -12.29 -14.95
CA PRO A 17 -8.40 -13.00 -13.98
C PRO A 17 -7.33 -13.81 -14.68
N ILE A 18 -6.14 -13.86 -14.10
CA ILE A 18 -5.01 -14.67 -14.54
C ILE A 18 -4.38 -15.40 -13.38
N ASP A 19 -3.83 -16.59 -13.64
CA ASP A 19 -3.05 -17.33 -12.67
C ASP A 19 -1.56 -17.03 -12.81
N PRO A 20 -0.77 -17.17 -11.74
CA PRO A 20 0.67 -17.03 -11.83
C PRO A 20 1.29 -18.22 -12.56
N PHE A 21 2.29 -17.93 -13.40
CA PHE A 21 3.09 -18.96 -14.05
C PHE A 21 4.30 -19.38 -13.18
N ASP A 22 4.62 -18.60 -12.15
CA ASP A 22 5.68 -18.89 -11.19
C ASP A 22 5.27 -18.42 -9.79
N GLN A 23 5.53 -19.26 -8.80
CA GLN A 23 5.27 -18.99 -7.38
C GLN A 23 6.40 -19.57 -6.55
N ARG A 24 6.93 -18.80 -5.61
CA ARG A 24 8.02 -19.26 -4.74
C ARG A 24 8.04 -18.60 -3.39
N MET A 25 8.69 -19.26 -2.44
CA MET A 25 9.13 -18.65 -1.18
C MET A 25 10.60 -18.28 -1.33
N LEU A 26 10.91 -17.00 -1.21
CA LEU A 26 12.27 -16.47 -1.32
C LEU A 26 12.82 -16.17 0.07
N ASP A 27 13.94 -16.80 0.41
CA ASP A 27 14.70 -16.47 1.62
C ASP A 27 15.33 -15.07 1.47
N VAL A 28 14.98 -14.16 2.36
CA VAL A 28 15.48 -12.78 2.37
C VAL A 28 16.35 -12.46 3.58
N GLY A 29 16.76 -13.49 4.31
CA GLY A 29 17.57 -13.35 5.52
C GLY A 29 16.74 -13.06 6.77
N ASP A 30 17.40 -12.92 7.92
CA ASP A 30 16.80 -12.65 9.23
C ASP A 30 15.72 -13.67 9.65
N GLY A 31 15.69 -14.85 9.01
CA GLY A 31 14.66 -15.88 9.20
C GLY A 31 13.36 -15.60 8.47
N HIS A 32 13.34 -14.62 7.53
CA HIS A 32 12.19 -14.33 6.70
C HIS A 32 12.22 -15.03 5.34
N HIS A 33 11.08 -15.60 4.97
CA HIS A 33 10.80 -16.12 3.64
C HIS A 33 9.59 -15.39 3.09
N ILE A 34 9.77 -14.66 2.00
CA ILE A 34 8.67 -13.90 1.38
C ILE A 34 8.08 -14.68 0.21
N TYR A 35 6.76 -14.60 0.10
CA TYR A 35 6.04 -15.15 -1.05
C TYR A 35 6.18 -14.19 -2.24
N VAL A 36 6.58 -14.74 -3.39
CA VAL A 36 6.71 -14.02 -4.66
C VAL A 36 5.98 -14.80 -5.74
N GLU A 37 5.23 -14.09 -6.59
CA GLU A 37 4.58 -14.66 -7.76
C GLU A 37 4.83 -13.83 -9.02
N GLN A 38 4.82 -14.48 -10.18
CA GLN A 38 4.91 -13.86 -11.48
C GLN A 38 3.71 -14.26 -12.33
N CYS A 39 3.07 -13.25 -12.95
CA CYS A 39 1.89 -13.43 -13.80
C CYS A 39 2.07 -12.75 -15.15
N GLY A 40 1.19 -13.07 -16.12
CA GLY A 40 1.15 -12.45 -17.44
C GLY A 40 2.21 -13.01 -18.38
N ASN A 41 2.84 -12.15 -19.18
CA ASN A 41 3.81 -12.52 -20.19
C ASN A 41 5.24 -12.61 -19.61
N PRO A 42 5.89 -13.77 -19.56
CA PRO A 42 7.28 -13.90 -19.09
C PRO A 42 8.29 -13.01 -19.83
N GLN A 43 7.98 -12.65 -21.08
CA GLN A 43 8.80 -11.77 -21.94
C GLN A 43 8.25 -10.33 -22.01
N GLY A 44 7.22 -10.03 -21.23
CA GLY A 44 6.61 -8.69 -21.16
C GLY A 44 7.46 -7.69 -20.39
N ALA A 45 7.05 -6.43 -20.44
CA ALA A 45 7.66 -5.37 -19.64
C ALA A 45 7.51 -5.70 -18.14
N PRO A 46 8.58 -5.67 -17.34
CA PRO A 46 8.47 -6.02 -15.93
C PRO A 46 7.84 -4.90 -15.12
N VAL A 47 6.94 -5.29 -14.21
CA VAL A 47 6.36 -4.40 -13.19
C VAL A 47 6.35 -5.10 -11.84
N VAL A 48 6.75 -4.40 -10.78
CA VAL A 48 6.59 -4.85 -9.39
C VAL A 48 5.40 -4.14 -8.75
N VAL A 49 4.57 -4.90 -8.05
CA VAL A 49 3.39 -4.41 -7.32
C VAL A 49 3.69 -4.39 -5.83
N LEU A 50 3.63 -3.20 -5.23
CA LEU A 50 3.85 -2.96 -3.81
C LEU A 50 2.50 -2.72 -3.13
N HIS A 51 2.06 -3.69 -2.30
CA HIS A 51 0.80 -3.57 -1.57
C HIS A 51 0.87 -2.58 -0.41
N GLY A 52 -0.28 -2.13 0.04
CA GLY A 52 -0.46 -1.19 1.15
C GLY A 52 -0.43 -1.84 2.54
N GLY A 53 -0.82 -1.07 3.52
CA GLY A 53 -0.74 -1.31 4.95
C GLY A 53 0.29 -0.37 5.56
N PRO A 54 1.48 -0.85 6.01
CA PRO A 54 2.13 -2.15 5.72
C PRO A 54 1.36 -3.36 6.29
N GLY A 55 1.47 -4.50 5.64
CA GLY A 55 0.86 -5.72 6.15
C GLY A 55 -0.42 -6.18 5.43
N GLY A 56 -0.87 -5.44 4.40
CA GLY A 56 -2.09 -5.79 3.65
C GLY A 56 -1.98 -7.06 2.81
N GLY A 57 -0.78 -7.42 2.36
CA GLY A 57 -0.57 -8.53 1.44
C GLY A 57 -1.06 -8.24 0.01
N CYS A 58 -0.63 -9.04 -0.95
CA CYS A 58 -1.11 -8.92 -2.31
C CYS A 58 -2.32 -9.85 -2.57
N SER A 59 -3.16 -9.46 -3.51
CA SER A 59 -4.37 -10.21 -3.87
C SER A 59 -4.41 -10.51 -5.37
N PRO A 60 -5.13 -11.57 -5.81
CA PRO A 60 -5.34 -11.87 -7.22
C PRO A 60 -5.97 -10.71 -8.01
N ALA A 61 -6.74 -9.85 -7.35
CA ALA A 61 -7.32 -8.67 -7.99
C ALA A 61 -6.25 -7.67 -8.49
N MET A 62 -5.11 -7.57 -7.80
CA MET A 62 -4.02 -6.69 -8.19
C MET A 62 -3.37 -7.08 -9.53
N ARG A 63 -3.40 -8.36 -9.92
CA ARG A 63 -2.90 -8.84 -11.22
C ARG A 63 -3.67 -8.23 -12.39
N ARG A 64 -4.93 -7.85 -12.16
CA ARG A 64 -5.91 -7.44 -13.17
C ARG A 64 -5.84 -5.96 -13.56
N TYR A 65 -4.88 -5.21 -13.02
CA TYR A 65 -4.61 -3.82 -13.43
C TYR A 65 -3.72 -3.73 -14.67
N PHE A 66 -3.23 -4.87 -15.15
CA PHE A 66 -2.24 -4.98 -16.22
C PHE A 66 -2.76 -5.86 -17.35
N ASP A 67 -2.47 -5.48 -18.62
CA ASP A 67 -2.68 -6.37 -19.76
C ASP A 67 -1.66 -7.51 -19.70
N ALA A 68 -2.15 -8.73 -19.54
CA ALA A 68 -1.28 -9.90 -19.40
C ALA A 68 -0.43 -10.19 -20.64
N SER A 69 -0.75 -9.62 -21.80
CA SER A 69 0.05 -9.76 -23.03
C SER A 69 1.27 -8.83 -23.04
N ASP A 70 1.18 -7.66 -22.37
CA ASP A 70 2.21 -6.63 -22.38
C ASP A 70 3.16 -6.74 -21.18
N TRP A 71 2.65 -7.23 -20.04
CA TRP A 71 3.32 -7.13 -18.75
C TRP A 71 3.79 -8.47 -18.19
N ARG A 72 5.01 -8.49 -17.64
CA ARG A 72 5.51 -9.46 -16.66
C ARG A 72 5.26 -8.89 -15.27
N ILE A 73 4.24 -9.37 -14.60
CA ILE A 73 3.71 -8.80 -13.34
C ILE A 73 4.31 -9.55 -12.17
N VAL A 74 5.06 -8.88 -11.33
CA VAL A 74 5.66 -9.43 -10.10
C VAL A 74 4.88 -8.90 -8.91
N LEU A 75 4.30 -9.82 -8.12
CA LEU A 75 3.66 -9.51 -6.85
C LEU A 75 4.40 -10.26 -5.73
N PHE A 76 4.44 -9.68 -4.56
CA PHE A 76 4.96 -10.36 -3.38
C PHE A 76 4.25 -9.90 -2.12
N ASP A 77 4.17 -10.77 -1.13
CA ASP A 77 3.73 -10.40 0.20
C ASP A 77 4.97 -9.92 0.98
N GLN A 78 4.94 -8.67 1.47
CA GLN A 78 6.03 -8.10 2.27
C GLN A 78 6.25 -8.92 3.54
N ARG A 79 7.39 -8.69 4.25
CA ARG A 79 7.70 -9.40 5.48
C ARG A 79 6.54 -9.37 6.47
N GLY A 80 6.23 -10.50 7.08
CA GLY A 80 5.25 -10.60 8.16
C GLY A 80 3.79 -10.71 7.73
N CYS A 81 3.43 -10.59 6.46
CA CYS A 81 2.03 -10.61 6.03
C CYS A 81 1.72 -11.66 4.96
N GLY A 82 0.44 -11.87 4.71
CA GLY A 82 -0.05 -12.76 3.68
C GLY A 82 0.52 -14.18 3.80
N ARG A 83 1.15 -14.63 2.74
CA ARG A 83 1.79 -15.95 2.63
C ARG A 83 3.25 -15.95 3.11
N SER A 84 3.85 -14.75 3.35
CA SER A 84 5.22 -14.63 3.87
C SER A 84 5.34 -15.10 5.31
N ARG A 85 6.53 -15.58 5.67
CA ARG A 85 6.82 -16.16 6.99
C ARG A 85 8.08 -15.55 7.60
N PRO A 86 8.15 -15.43 8.95
CA PRO A 86 7.11 -15.72 9.95
C PRO A 86 5.97 -14.68 9.90
N HIS A 87 4.73 -15.14 10.10
CA HIS A 87 3.53 -14.31 10.01
C HIS A 87 3.39 -13.37 11.22
N ALA A 88 2.94 -12.13 10.98
CA ALA A 88 2.80 -11.05 11.97
C ALA A 88 4.11 -10.69 12.73
N SER A 89 5.27 -11.07 12.18
CA SER A 89 6.57 -10.77 12.77
C SER A 89 7.04 -9.36 12.41
N VAL A 90 7.49 -8.63 13.43
CA VAL A 90 8.10 -7.30 13.29
C VAL A 90 9.62 -7.33 13.43
N ARG A 91 10.20 -8.49 13.79
CA ARG A 91 11.66 -8.64 13.92
C ARG A 91 12.29 -8.57 12.53
N GLY A 92 13.35 -7.77 12.36
CA GLY A 92 14.01 -7.60 11.07
C GLY A 92 13.04 -7.11 9.98
N ASN A 93 12.10 -6.24 10.36
CA ASN A 93 11.05 -5.76 9.46
C ASN A 93 10.96 -4.22 9.56
N THR A 94 11.69 -3.56 8.71
CA THR A 94 11.76 -2.10 8.57
C THR A 94 11.68 -1.73 7.10
N THR A 95 11.46 -0.47 6.79
CA THR A 95 11.45 0.06 5.42
C THR A 95 12.70 -0.36 4.63
N TRP A 96 13.87 -0.32 5.27
CA TRP A 96 15.14 -0.66 4.63
C TRP A 96 15.30 -2.15 4.33
N HIS A 97 14.73 -3.02 5.16
CA HIS A 97 14.60 -4.44 4.85
C HIS A 97 13.71 -4.67 3.62
N LEU A 98 12.60 -3.95 3.52
CA LEU A 98 11.70 -4.06 2.36
C LEU A 98 12.34 -3.55 1.07
N VAL A 99 13.12 -2.46 1.13
CA VAL A 99 13.91 -1.97 -0.02
C VAL A 99 14.92 -3.02 -0.47
N ALA A 100 15.64 -3.65 0.48
CA ALA A 100 16.58 -4.72 0.18
C ALA A 100 15.89 -5.98 -0.39
N ASP A 101 14.70 -6.31 0.12
CA ASP A 101 13.88 -7.42 -0.40
C ASP A 101 13.45 -7.20 -1.85
N ILE A 102 13.06 -5.95 -2.21
CA ILE A 102 12.70 -5.58 -3.59
C ILE A 102 13.89 -5.81 -4.53
N GLU A 103 15.10 -5.38 -4.14
CA GLU A 103 16.33 -5.63 -4.91
C GLU A 103 16.67 -7.12 -4.98
N ARG A 104 16.45 -7.88 -3.91
CA ARG A 104 16.66 -9.32 -3.91
C ARG A 104 15.71 -10.04 -4.87
N ILE A 105 14.43 -9.64 -4.89
CA ILE A 105 13.43 -10.15 -5.86
C ILE A 105 13.89 -9.82 -7.28
N ARG A 106 14.22 -8.56 -7.55
CA ARG A 106 14.64 -8.08 -8.87
C ARG A 106 15.81 -8.90 -9.41
N ASN A 107 16.87 -9.05 -8.59
CA ASN A 107 18.07 -9.79 -8.94
C ASN A 107 17.77 -11.29 -9.16
N THR A 108 16.98 -11.92 -8.28
CA THR A 108 16.59 -13.33 -8.39
C THR A 108 15.82 -13.62 -9.67
N LEU A 109 15.01 -12.65 -10.16
CA LEU A 109 14.22 -12.78 -11.37
C LEU A 109 14.96 -12.32 -12.63
N GLY A 110 16.22 -11.87 -12.52
CA GLY A 110 17.03 -11.39 -13.64
C GLY A 110 16.47 -10.14 -14.30
N ILE A 111 15.80 -9.27 -13.54
CA ILE A 111 15.21 -8.04 -14.04
C ILE A 111 16.23 -6.91 -13.81
N ASP A 112 16.61 -6.19 -14.87
CA ASP A 112 17.52 -5.05 -14.75
C ASP A 112 16.79 -3.80 -14.23
N ARG A 113 15.61 -3.54 -14.82
CA ARG A 113 14.82 -2.33 -14.56
C ARG A 113 13.33 -2.65 -14.70
N TRP A 114 12.47 -2.01 -13.94
CA TRP A 114 11.03 -2.25 -13.98
C TRP A 114 10.17 -1.00 -13.75
N ALA A 115 8.90 -1.09 -14.08
CA ALA A 115 7.90 -0.17 -13.54
C ALA A 115 7.57 -0.56 -12.09
N VAL A 116 7.26 0.42 -11.26
CA VAL A 116 6.84 0.21 -9.87
C VAL A 116 5.41 0.73 -9.70
N PHE A 117 4.53 -0.17 -9.25
CA PHE A 117 3.12 0.13 -8.99
C PHE A 117 2.87 0.01 -7.49
N GLY A 118 2.50 1.12 -6.83
CA GLY A 118 2.30 1.14 -5.38
C GLY A 118 1.13 2.01 -4.95
N GLY A 119 0.42 1.58 -3.90
CA GLY A 119 -0.67 2.36 -3.33
C GLY A 119 -0.62 2.41 -1.81
N SER A 120 -1.02 3.56 -1.22
CA SER A 120 -0.97 3.75 0.23
C SER A 120 0.47 3.60 0.74
N TRP A 121 0.71 2.78 1.75
CA TRP A 121 2.05 2.36 2.14
C TRP A 121 2.90 1.87 0.94
N GLY A 122 2.30 1.15 0.00
CA GLY A 122 3.01 0.75 -1.23
C GLY A 122 3.50 1.93 -2.07
N ALA A 123 2.85 3.09 -2.02
CA ALA A 123 3.35 4.32 -2.65
C ALA A 123 4.52 4.93 -1.86
N THR A 124 4.48 4.88 -0.53
CA THR A 124 5.61 5.23 0.35
C THR A 124 6.84 4.41 0.00
N LEU A 125 6.68 3.09 -0.01
CA LEU A 125 7.76 2.15 -0.33
C LEU A 125 8.27 2.32 -1.76
N ALA A 126 7.38 2.61 -2.73
CA ALA A 126 7.75 2.89 -4.12
C ALA A 126 8.61 4.15 -4.26
N LEU A 127 8.26 5.22 -3.55
CA LEU A 127 9.03 6.46 -3.53
C LEU A 127 10.41 6.24 -2.92
N ILE A 128 10.48 5.65 -1.72
CA ILE A 128 11.75 5.36 -1.03
C ILE A 128 12.63 4.43 -1.87
N TYR A 129 12.06 3.38 -2.47
CA TYR A 129 12.80 2.49 -3.36
C TYR A 129 13.36 3.23 -4.58
N ALA A 130 12.55 4.08 -5.22
CA ALA A 130 12.98 4.86 -6.36
C ALA A 130 14.04 5.92 -6.01
N GLU A 131 13.95 6.52 -4.83
CA GLU A 131 14.96 7.46 -4.31
C GLU A 131 16.28 6.75 -3.98
N THR A 132 16.22 5.49 -3.57
CA THR A 132 17.40 4.68 -3.22
C THR A 132 18.04 4.04 -4.46
N HIS A 133 17.25 3.59 -5.42
CA HIS A 133 17.64 2.89 -6.63
C HIS A 133 17.03 3.50 -7.90
N PRO A 134 17.27 4.80 -8.19
CA PRO A 134 16.60 5.47 -9.31
C PRO A 134 16.91 4.84 -10.67
N GLU A 135 18.08 4.23 -10.83
CA GLU A 135 18.48 3.53 -12.05
C GLU A 135 17.66 2.24 -12.31
N ARG A 136 17.01 1.69 -11.29
CA ARG A 136 16.19 0.47 -11.37
C ARG A 136 14.71 0.74 -11.69
N VAL A 137 14.29 2.00 -11.66
CA VAL A 137 12.90 2.39 -11.85
C VAL A 137 12.71 3.07 -13.18
N ALA A 138 11.89 2.47 -14.04
CA ALA A 138 11.57 2.98 -15.37
C ALA A 138 10.32 3.88 -15.37
N TYR A 139 9.37 3.60 -14.48
CA TYR A 139 8.12 4.34 -14.33
C TYR A 139 7.53 4.14 -12.94
N LEU A 140 6.93 5.19 -12.37
CA LEU A 140 6.19 5.11 -11.11
C LEU A 140 4.69 5.28 -11.35
N ALA A 141 3.90 4.30 -10.95
CA ALA A 141 2.44 4.39 -10.90
C ALA A 141 1.98 4.34 -9.44
N LEU A 142 1.56 5.47 -8.90
CA LEU A 142 1.25 5.64 -7.49
C LEU A 142 -0.24 5.91 -7.28
N ARG A 143 -0.81 5.42 -6.15
CA ARG A 143 -2.18 5.67 -5.74
C ARG A 143 -2.25 5.98 -4.24
N GLY A 144 -3.07 6.99 -3.87
CA GLY A 144 -3.30 7.31 -2.46
C GLY A 144 -1.98 7.53 -1.73
N VAL A 145 -1.23 8.57 -2.15
CA VAL A 145 0.14 8.82 -1.66
C VAL A 145 0.15 9.06 -0.16
N PHE A 146 0.88 8.23 0.54
CA PHE A 146 1.21 8.33 1.95
C PHE A 146 2.72 8.60 2.09
N LEU A 147 3.11 9.51 2.96
CA LEU A 147 4.51 9.92 3.15
C LEU A 147 5.08 9.46 4.50
N SER A 148 4.27 8.77 5.30
CA SER A 148 4.62 8.34 6.68
C SER A 148 5.03 9.50 7.60
N MET A 149 4.51 10.70 7.34
CA MET A 149 4.77 11.88 8.16
C MET A 149 3.90 11.87 9.43
N LYS A 150 4.43 12.42 10.50
CA LYS A 150 3.68 12.54 11.78
C LYS A 150 2.31 13.19 11.60
N ARG A 151 2.19 14.24 10.79
CA ARG A 151 0.90 14.91 10.53
C ARG A 151 -0.13 14.01 9.84
N GLU A 152 0.29 12.99 9.06
CA GLU A 152 -0.61 12.05 8.42
C GLU A 152 -1.09 10.99 9.41
N ILE A 153 -0.20 10.56 10.31
CA ILE A 153 -0.55 9.68 11.42
C ILE A 153 -1.51 10.42 12.38
N ASP A 154 -1.23 11.69 12.73
CA ASP A 154 -2.10 12.51 13.58
C ASP A 154 -3.47 12.75 12.93
N TRP A 155 -3.53 12.95 11.60
CA TRP A 155 -4.79 13.02 10.87
C TRP A 155 -5.60 11.74 11.02
N PHE A 156 -4.96 10.59 10.89
CA PHE A 156 -5.63 9.30 10.81
C PHE A 156 -5.96 8.74 12.19
N TYR A 157 -5.04 8.85 13.16
CA TYR A 157 -5.17 8.28 14.50
C TYR A 157 -5.28 9.33 15.63
N GLY A 158 -5.23 10.60 15.32
CA GLY A 158 -5.42 11.70 16.26
C GLY A 158 -6.78 12.40 16.14
N GLY A 159 -7.76 11.79 15.47
CA GLY A 159 -9.14 12.29 15.37
C GLY A 159 -9.44 13.23 14.20
N GLY A 160 -8.47 13.52 13.33
CA GLY A 160 -8.70 14.34 12.14
C GLY A 160 -9.74 13.72 11.20
N ALA A 161 -9.52 12.50 10.74
CA ALA A 161 -10.46 11.73 9.94
C ALA A 161 -11.76 11.38 10.71
N GLY A 162 -11.67 11.25 12.04
CA GLY A 162 -12.80 11.02 12.93
C GLY A 162 -13.87 12.11 12.88
N GLN A 163 -13.54 13.32 12.43
CA GLN A 163 -14.53 14.39 12.25
C GLN A 163 -15.55 14.07 11.15
N PHE A 164 -15.20 13.21 10.20
CA PHE A 164 -16.06 12.77 9.11
C PHE A 164 -16.76 11.44 9.41
N TRP A 165 -16.18 10.61 10.28
CA TRP A 165 -16.72 9.33 10.76
C TRP A 165 -16.76 9.28 12.30
N PRO A 166 -17.54 10.16 12.98
CA PRO A 166 -17.51 10.29 14.43
C PRO A 166 -17.98 9.02 15.16
N ASP A 167 -18.90 8.28 14.58
CA ASP A 167 -19.41 7.03 15.12
C ASP A 167 -18.37 5.90 15.09
N GLN A 168 -17.60 5.79 13.99
CA GLN A 168 -16.53 4.81 13.87
C GLN A 168 -15.32 5.19 14.75
N TRP A 169 -15.01 6.48 14.80
CA TRP A 169 -13.98 7.00 15.68
C TRP A 169 -14.30 6.74 17.17
N ALA A 170 -15.55 6.98 17.57
CA ALA A 170 -15.98 6.68 18.92
C ALA A 170 -15.83 5.19 19.29
N ARG A 171 -16.13 4.27 18.35
CA ARG A 171 -15.91 2.83 18.54
C ARG A 171 -14.43 2.48 18.67
N PHE A 172 -13.58 3.08 17.86
CA PHE A 172 -12.13 2.90 17.92
C PHE A 172 -11.56 3.40 19.25
N CYS A 173 -11.96 4.59 19.71
CA CYS A 173 -11.55 5.16 20.98
C CYS A 173 -12.08 4.39 22.19
N ALA A 174 -13.28 3.80 22.11
CA ALA A 174 -13.88 3.05 23.22
C ALA A 174 -13.10 1.81 23.62
N MET A 175 -12.19 1.34 22.76
CA MET A 175 -11.28 0.22 23.07
C MET A 175 -10.18 0.59 24.05
N VAL A 176 -9.90 1.90 24.24
CA VAL A 176 -8.77 2.43 24.99
C VAL A 176 -9.28 3.26 26.18
N PRO A 177 -8.70 3.13 27.40
CA PRO A 177 -9.00 3.99 28.53
C PRO A 177 -8.87 5.47 28.18
N GLU A 178 -9.69 6.32 28.80
CA GLU A 178 -9.78 7.73 28.42
C GLU A 178 -8.45 8.48 28.57
N GLU A 179 -7.72 8.16 29.62
CA GLU A 179 -6.41 8.73 29.95
C GLU A 179 -5.32 8.42 28.94
N GLU A 180 -5.46 7.34 28.14
CA GLU A 180 -4.49 6.92 27.14
C GLU A 180 -4.86 7.41 25.73
N ARG A 181 -6.05 7.99 25.52
CA ARG A 181 -6.54 8.39 24.18
C ARG A 181 -5.80 9.56 23.56
N HIS A 182 -4.89 10.18 24.28
CA HIS A 182 -4.04 11.25 23.76
C HIS A 182 -3.00 10.73 22.74
N ASP A 183 -2.67 9.43 22.76
CA ASP A 183 -1.84 8.75 21.78
C ASP A 183 -2.41 7.36 21.47
N MET A 184 -3.32 7.31 20.49
CA MET A 184 -4.00 6.07 20.11
C MET A 184 -3.05 5.04 19.53
N VAL A 185 -1.99 5.45 18.82
CA VAL A 185 -1.01 4.53 18.24
C VAL A 185 -0.23 3.82 19.35
N ALA A 186 0.24 4.55 20.35
CA ALA A 186 0.93 3.98 21.51
C ALA A 186 -0.01 3.10 22.36
N ALA A 187 -1.23 3.56 22.62
CA ALA A 187 -2.21 2.79 23.39
C ALA A 187 -2.57 1.44 22.73
N TYR A 188 -2.71 1.42 21.41
CA TYR A 188 -2.92 0.17 20.67
C TYR A 188 -1.65 -0.68 20.62
N ASN A 189 -0.45 -0.09 20.58
CA ASN A 189 0.82 -0.82 20.61
C ASN A 189 0.91 -1.77 21.80
N GLU A 190 0.64 -1.29 23.01
CA GLU A 190 0.67 -2.12 24.21
C GLU A 190 -0.21 -3.36 24.11
N ARG A 191 -1.39 -3.22 23.48
CA ARG A 191 -2.37 -4.32 23.33
C ARG A 191 -2.03 -5.26 22.20
N LEU A 192 -1.54 -4.72 21.08
CA LEU A 192 -1.14 -5.51 19.91
C LEU A 192 0.12 -6.34 20.16
N PHE A 193 0.90 -5.99 21.18
CA PHE A 193 2.13 -6.69 21.58
C PHE A 193 2.07 -7.24 23.01
N SER A 194 0.87 -7.47 23.54
CA SER A 194 0.65 -7.95 24.92
C SER A 194 1.14 -9.38 25.16
N GLY A 195 1.33 -10.17 24.11
CA GLY A 195 1.61 -11.61 24.21
C GLY A 195 0.37 -12.48 24.44
N ASP A 196 -0.80 -11.89 24.66
CA ASP A 196 -2.10 -12.59 24.73
C ASP A 196 -2.80 -12.54 23.37
N LEU A 197 -2.90 -13.71 22.74
CA LEU A 197 -3.48 -13.83 21.39
C LEU A 197 -4.93 -13.32 21.31
N MET A 198 -5.72 -13.46 22.37
CA MET A 198 -7.11 -12.98 22.39
C MET A 198 -7.15 -11.45 22.44
N VAL A 199 -6.34 -10.84 23.29
CA VAL A 199 -6.20 -9.38 23.40
C VAL A 199 -5.69 -8.82 22.07
N GLU A 200 -4.58 -9.34 21.56
CA GLU A 200 -4.01 -8.91 20.27
C GLU A 200 -5.03 -8.98 19.14
N THR A 201 -5.78 -10.08 19.02
CA THR A 201 -6.79 -10.25 17.97
C THR A 201 -7.94 -9.27 18.10
N ARG A 202 -8.41 -9.01 19.31
CA ARG A 202 -9.49 -8.06 19.58
C ARG A 202 -9.11 -6.65 19.14
N TYR A 203 -7.93 -6.18 19.54
CA TYR A 203 -7.45 -4.83 19.18
C TYR A 203 -7.08 -4.72 17.71
N ALA A 204 -6.51 -5.77 17.14
CA ALA A 204 -6.20 -5.81 15.70
C ALA A 204 -7.45 -5.71 14.82
N ARG A 205 -8.55 -6.34 15.21
CA ARG A 205 -9.83 -6.23 14.50
C ARG A 205 -10.41 -4.82 14.61
N ALA A 206 -10.31 -4.18 15.77
CA ALA A 206 -10.75 -2.78 15.95
C ALA A 206 -9.92 -1.82 15.08
N TRP A 207 -8.59 -2.03 15.03
CA TRP A 207 -7.69 -1.29 14.15
C TRP A 207 -8.10 -1.43 12.68
N ALA A 208 -8.23 -2.65 12.19
CA ALA A 208 -8.61 -2.93 10.81
C ALA A 208 -10.03 -2.40 10.47
N ALA A 209 -10.96 -2.43 11.42
CA ALA A 209 -12.31 -1.91 11.24
C ALA A 209 -12.32 -0.39 11.05
N TRP A 210 -11.49 0.34 11.80
CA TRP A 210 -11.31 1.78 11.64
C TRP A 210 -10.81 2.13 10.24
N GLU A 211 -9.77 1.47 9.75
CA GLU A 211 -9.25 1.71 8.40
C GLU A 211 -10.25 1.35 7.29
N ASN A 212 -10.90 0.21 7.43
CA ASN A 212 -11.90 -0.23 6.45
C ASN A 212 -13.08 0.76 6.35
N ALA A 213 -13.45 1.42 7.44
CA ALA A 213 -14.52 2.42 7.43
C ALA A 213 -14.17 3.63 6.58
N LEU A 214 -12.89 4.01 6.50
CA LEU A 214 -12.40 5.19 5.80
C LEU A 214 -11.98 4.91 4.35
N ALA A 215 -11.85 3.64 3.96
CA ALA A 215 -11.24 3.25 2.69
C ALA A 215 -12.06 3.66 1.46
N SER A 216 -13.39 3.72 1.56
CA SER A 216 -14.30 4.04 0.44
C SER A 216 -15.29 5.11 0.83
N ILE A 217 -15.64 5.99 -0.12
CA ILE A 217 -16.65 7.03 0.10
C ILE A 217 -18.08 6.46 0.29
N ASP A 218 -18.33 5.28 -0.25
CA ASP A 218 -19.61 4.56 -0.10
C ASP A 218 -19.61 3.58 1.09
N SER A 219 -18.57 3.64 1.93
CA SER A 219 -18.49 2.77 3.12
C SER A 219 -19.48 3.26 4.18
N ASP A 220 -20.38 2.37 4.57
CA ASP A 220 -21.27 2.57 5.72
C ASP A 220 -20.63 2.13 7.05
N GLY A 221 -19.32 1.78 7.02
CA GLY A 221 -18.62 1.21 8.18
C GLY A 221 -19.10 -0.17 8.59
N GLY A 222 -20.05 -0.76 7.85
CA GLY A 222 -20.67 -2.05 8.12
C GLY A 222 -20.02 -3.23 7.40
N GLY A 223 -18.74 -3.15 7.06
CA GLY A 223 -17.96 -4.27 6.56
C GLY A 223 -17.92 -5.41 7.59
N GLY A 224 -17.92 -6.67 7.13
CA GLY A 224 -17.76 -7.82 8.01
C GLY A 224 -16.43 -7.75 8.78
N GLU A 225 -16.35 -8.48 9.90
CA GLU A 225 -15.14 -8.55 10.72
C GLU A 225 -13.98 -9.17 9.93
N SER A 226 -12.82 -8.53 9.95
CA SER A 226 -11.63 -9.06 9.29
C SER A 226 -11.21 -10.40 9.89
N PRO A 227 -10.75 -11.38 9.08
CA PRO A 227 -10.20 -12.64 9.61
C PRO A 227 -9.09 -12.35 10.64
N ALA A 228 -9.08 -13.08 11.73
CA ALA A 228 -8.19 -12.83 12.87
C ALA A 228 -6.70 -12.79 12.47
N GLU A 229 -6.28 -13.76 11.66
CA GLU A 229 -4.90 -13.87 11.19
C GLU A 229 -4.49 -12.65 10.35
N TYR A 230 -5.36 -12.25 9.41
CA TYR A 230 -5.15 -11.05 8.60
C TYR A 230 -5.09 -9.79 9.47
N ALA A 231 -6.08 -9.58 10.34
CA ALA A 231 -6.15 -8.40 11.19
C ALA A 231 -4.90 -8.26 12.08
N ARG A 232 -4.44 -9.37 12.68
CA ARG A 232 -3.23 -9.36 13.52
C ARG A 232 -1.97 -8.96 12.75
N ALA A 233 -1.74 -9.56 11.58
CA ALA A 233 -0.58 -9.17 10.77
C ALA A 233 -0.66 -7.71 10.36
N PHE A 234 -1.81 -7.29 9.84
CA PHE A 234 -2.07 -5.94 9.38
C PHE A 234 -1.83 -4.90 10.49
N ALA A 235 -2.55 -5.01 11.61
CA ALA A 235 -2.46 -4.03 12.69
C ALA A 235 -1.09 -4.00 13.39
N ARG A 236 -0.46 -5.17 13.60
CA ARG A 236 0.87 -5.23 14.23
C ARG A 236 1.95 -4.59 13.36
N LEU A 237 1.90 -4.85 12.04
CA LEU A 237 2.87 -4.28 11.12
C LEU A 237 2.66 -2.78 10.98
N GLU A 238 1.45 -2.29 10.74
CA GLU A 238 1.19 -0.86 10.66
C GLU A 238 1.60 -0.13 11.92
N ASN A 239 1.14 -0.60 13.07
CA ASN A 239 1.48 0.00 14.36
C ASN A 239 3.00 0.04 14.59
N HIS A 240 3.71 -1.06 14.28
CA HIS A 240 5.17 -1.11 14.36
C HIS A 240 5.85 -0.05 13.51
N TYR A 241 5.39 0.14 12.28
CA TYR A 241 5.95 1.18 11.40
C TYR A 241 5.59 2.58 11.87
N PHE A 242 4.37 2.81 12.32
CA PHE A 242 3.92 4.14 12.78
C PHE A 242 4.60 4.55 14.08
N MET A 243 4.78 3.64 15.02
CA MET A 243 5.55 3.88 16.26
C MET A 243 7.02 4.25 16.00
N ASN A 244 7.56 3.83 14.85
CA ASN A 244 8.97 4.06 14.50
C ASN A 244 9.12 5.06 13.32
N GLY A 245 8.16 5.93 13.06
CA GLY A 245 8.23 6.96 12.01
C GLY A 245 8.49 6.38 10.61
N GLY A 246 7.97 5.16 10.32
CA GLY A 246 8.26 4.45 9.07
C GLY A 246 9.72 4.03 8.91
N PHE A 247 10.51 4.06 9.97
CA PHE A 247 11.97 3.83 9.95
C PHE A 247 12.73 4.78 9.00
N LEU A 248 12.19 5.98 8.79
CA LEU A 248 12.83 7.05 8.05
C LEU A 248 13.80 7.81 8.96
N GLU A 249 14.81 8.47 8.37
CA GLU A 249 15.80 9.24 9.12
C GLU A 249 15.20 10.46 9.81
N GLU A 250 14.21 11.08 9.14
CA GLU A 250 13.50 12.26 9.66
C GLU A 250 12.09 12.37 9.07
N ASP A 251 11.22 13.10 9.74
CA ASP A 251 9.89 13.43 9.24
C ASP A 251 10.02 14.28 7.96
N GLY A 252 9.42 13.82 6.85
CA GLY A 252 9.50 14.46 5.55
C GLY A 252 10.69 14.07 4.67
N GLN A 253 11.47 13.05 5.02
CA GLN A 253 12.59 12.54 4.21
C GLN A 253 12.23 12.34 2.73
N ILE A 254 11.08 11.72 2.43
CA ILE A 254 10.64 11.50 1.04
C ILE A 254 10.56 12.83 0.27
N LEU A 255 9.99 13.87 0.88
CA LEU A 255 9.90 15.18 0.22
C LEU A 255 11.25 15.85 0.02
N ARG A 256 12.19 15.65 0.94
CA ARG A 256 13.57 16.12 0.84
C ARG A 256 14.30 15.46 -0.35
N ASP A 257 14.08 14.16 -0.53
CA ASP A 257 14.85 13.32 -1.47
C ASP A 257 14.19 13.19 -2.86
N LEU A 258 13.05 13.84 -3.12
CA LEU A 258 12.35 13.85 -4.43
C LEU A 258 13.24 14.23 -5.61
N HIS A 259 14.30 15.00 -5.39
CA HIS A 259 15.24 15.37 -6.44
C HIS A 259 15.91 14.15 -7.09
N ARG A 260 16.03 13.03 -6.38
CA ARG A 260 16.62 11.77 -6.88
C ARG A 260 15.75 11.10 -7.93
N ILE A 261 14.43 11.33 -7.90
CA ILE A 261 13.48 10.77 -8.87
C ILE A 261 13.03 11.78 -9.92
N ALA A 262 13.63 12.95 -9.97
CA ALA A 262 13.21 14.07 -10.84
C ALA A 262 13.10 13.68 -12.34
N GLN A 263 13.91 12.72 -12.79
CA GLN A 263 13.92 12.25 -14.18
C GLN A 263 13.06 11.00 -14.41
N ILE A 264 12.54 10.36 -13.37
CA ILE A 264 11.71 9.16 -13.49
C ILE A 264 10.29 9.60 -13.86
N PRO A 265 9.75 9.20 -15.02
CA PRO A 265 8.37 9.51 -15.37
C PRO A 265 7.39 8.73 -14.48
N GLY A 266 6.24 9.34 -14.17
CA GLY A 266 5.24 8.62 -13.41
C GLY A 266 3.90 9.33 -13.32
N THR A 267 2.94 8.63 -12.72
CA THR A 267 1.58 9.14 -12.50
C THR A 267 1.11 8.79 -11.10
N ILE A 268 0.57 9.79 -10.43
CA ILE A 268 -0.19 9.63 -9.18
C ILE A 268 -1.68 9.64 -9.52
N VAL A 269 -2.42 8.63 -9.09
CA VAL A 269 -3.88 8.59 -9.14
C VAL A 269 -4.40 8.77 -7.71
N GLN A 270 -5.13 9.86 -7.46
CA GLN A 270 -5.53 10.26 -6.11
C GLN A 270 -7.04 10.53 -6.04
N GLY A 271 -7.70 9.94 -5.04
CA GLY A 271 -9.08 10.26 -4.72
C GLY A 271 -9.22 11.63 -4.06
N ARG A 272 -10.19 12.43 -4.49
CA ARG A 272 -10.45 13.76 -3.90
C ARG A 272 -10.87 13.67 -2.43
N TYR A 273 -11.59 12.61 -2.08
CA TYR A 273 -12.14 12.36 -0.74
C TYR A 273 -11.42 11.22 -0.03
N ASP A 274 -10.12 11.06 -0.33
CA ASP A 274 -9.26 10.10 0.37
C ASP A 274 -9.06 10.55 1.82
N MET A 275 -9.68 9.83 2.76
CA MET A 275 -9.66 10.15 4.19
C MET A 275 -8.53 9.44 4.94
N ILE A 276 -7.89 8.47 4.29
CA ILE A 276 -6.70 7.78 4.83
C ILE A 276 -5.45 8.57 4.47
N CYS A 277 -5.27 8.86 3.16
CA CYS A 277 -4.14 9.63 2.63
C CYS A 277 -4.66 10.90 1.92
N PRO A 278 -4.88 12.00 2.65
CA PRO A 278 -5.44 13.21 2.07
C PRO A 278 -4.66 13.73 0.85
N PRO A 279 -5.33 14.30 -0.15
CA PRO A 279 -4.72 14.72 -1.43
C PRO A 279 -3.54 15.68 -1.31
N LEU A 280 -3.38 16.32 -0.16
CA LEU A 280 -2.27 17.25 0.11
C LEU A 280 -0.91 16.58 -0.05
N SER A 281 -0.76 15.31 0.34
CA SER A 281 0.50 14.55 0.21
C SER A 281 0.85 14.31 -1.26
N ALA A 282 -0.13 13.88 -2.06
CA ALA A 282 0.04 13.74 -3.51
C ALA A 282 0.43 15.06 -4.20
N HIS A 283 -0.18 16.17 -3.76
CA HIS A 283 0.15 17.50 -4.29
C HIS A 283 1.58 17.94 -3.91
N LYS A 284 2.03 17.66 -2.68
CA LYS A 284 3.40 17.97 -2.25
C LYS A 284 4.43 17.17 -3.04
N VAL A 285 4.20 15.87 -3.26
CA VAL A 285 5.08 15.05 -4.10
C VAL A 285 5.14 15.61 -5.52
N LEU A 286 3.99 15.91 -6.14
CA LEU A 286 3.97 16.48 -7.49
C LEU A 286 4.77 17.78 -7.58
N SER A 287 4.72 18.64 -6.57
CA SER A 287 5.43 19.93 -6.56
C SER A 287 6.95 19.78 -6.60
N GLY A 288 7.49 18.67 -6.12
CA GLY A 288 8.92 18.34 -6.14
C GLY A 288 9.34 17.32 -7.21
N TRP A 289 8.39 16.82 -8.01
CA TRP A 289 8.61 15.76 -9.00
C TRP A 289 8.26 16.22 -10.44
N PRO A 290 9.20 16.87 -11.17
CA PRO A 290 8.94 17.46 -12.48
C PRO A 290 8.44 16.50 -13.55
N SER A 291 8.87 15.23 -13.53
CA SER A 291 8.44 14.20 -14.48
C SER A 291 7.15 13.47 -14.07
N GLY A 292 6.59 13.83 -12.91
CA GLY A 292 5.35 13.29 -12.38
C GLY A 292 4.10 13.94 -12.98
N ARG A 293 2.98 13.22 -12.90
CA ARG A 293 1.63 13.72 -13.23
C ARG A 293 0.66 13.34 -12.13
N LEU A 294 -0.32 14.20 -11.87
CA LEU A 294 -1.39 13.93 -10.90
C LEU A 294 -2.74 13.86 -11.60
N HIS A 295 -3.41 12.72 -11.46
CA HIS A 295 -4.79 12.50 -11.89
C HIS A 295 -5.70 12.45 -10.67
N MET A 296 -6.38 13.58 -10.42
CA MET A 296 -7.34 13.69 -9.32
C MET A 296 -8.68 13.12 -9.70
N ILE A 297 -9.14 12.09 -9.00
CA ILE A 297 -10.46 11.46 -9.20
C ILE A 297 -11.48 12.17 -8.31
N LYS A 298 -12.42 12.88 -8.94
CA LYS A 298 -13.31 13.84 -8.28
C LYS A 298 -14.23 13.22 -7.22
N THR A 299 -14.67 11.98 -7.44
CA THR A 299 -15.67 11.28 -6.59
C THR A 299 -15.14 9.93 -6.14
N ALA A 300 -13.94 9.91 -5.55
CA ALA A 300 -13.32 8.69 -5.06
C ALA A 300 -12.63 8.93 -3.71
N GLY A 301 -12.61 7.90 -2.88
CA GLY A 301 -11.85 7.79 -1.64
C GLY A 301 -10.49 7.13 -1.86
N HIS A 302 -10.09 6.32 -0.86
CA HIS A 302 -8.77 5.70 -0.81
C HIS A 302 -8.67 4.39 -1.59
N ALA A 303 -9.73 3.54 -1.55
CA ALA A 303 -9.61 2.15 -1.98
C ALA A 303 -9.18 1.99 -3.44
N LEU A 304 -8.30 1.00 -3.68
CA LEU A 304 -7.91 0.58 -5.03
C LEU A 304 -9.13 0.16 -5.88
N SER A 305 -10.17 -0.34 -5.22
CA SER A 305 -11.43 -0.78 -5.83
C SER A 305 -12.43 0.35 -6.12
N GLU A 306 -12.15 1.59 -5.75
CA GLU A 306 -12.99 2.72 -6.16
C GLU A 306 -13.06 2.79 -7.70
N PRO A 307 -14.26 2.85 -8.31
CA PRO A 307 -14.40 2.70 -9.76
C PRO A 307 -13.54 3.66 -10.57
N GLY A 308 -13.50 4.93 -10.19
CA GLY A 308 -12.69 5.94 -10.88
C GLY A 308 -11.19 5.76 -10.69
N ILE A 309 -10.74 5.30 -9.51
CA ILE A 309 -9.35 4.96 -9.23
C ILE A 309 -8.93 3.77 -10.08
N SER A 310 -9.72 2.69 -10.02
CA SER A 310 -9.49 1.45 -10.74
C SER A 310 -9.39 1.68 -12.26
N GLN A 311 -10.36 2.39 -12.83
CA GLN A 311 -10.40 2.74 -14.26
C GLN A 311 -9.15 3.53 -14.69
N GLU A 312 -8.76 4.52 -13.90
CA GLU A 312 -7.64 5.38 -14.24
C GLU A 312 -6.30 4.65 -14.14
N LEU A 313 -6.10 3.82 -13.11
CA LEU A 313 -4.89 3.00 -12.97
C LEU A 313 -4.75 2.02 -14.14
N VAL A 314 -5.83 1.34 -14.54
CA VAL A 314 -5.82 0.47 -15.72
C VAL A 314 -5.45 1.25 -16.99
N ARG A 315 -6.03 2.46 -17.17
CA ARG A 315 -5.71 3.32 -18.32
C ARG A 315 -4.23 3.74 -18.33
N VAL A 316 -3.68 4.11 -17.18
CA VAL A 316 -2.26 4.46 -17.03
C VAL A 316 -1.38 3.26 -17.40
N MET A 317 -1.60 2.10 -16.77
CA MET A 317 -0.77 0.92 -17.00
C MET A 317 -0.88 0.38 -18.44
N LYS A 318 -2.07 0.43 -19.05
CA LYS A 318 -2.25 0.12 -20.46
C LYS A 318 -1.41 1.05 -21.36
N THR A 319 -1.46 2.37 -21.09
CA THR A 319 -0.69 3.36 -21.86
C THR A 319 0.82 3.14 -21.71
N VAL A 320 1.29 2.82 -20.51
CA VAL A 320 2.72 2.56 -20.25
C VAL A 320 3.16 1.27 -20.94
N GLY A 321 2.40 0.18 -20.86
CA GLY A 321 2.70 -1.09 -21.53
C GLY A 321 2.80 -0.93 -23.04
N GLN A 322 1.88 -0.22 -23.67
CA GLN A 322 1.90 0.06 -25.10
C GLN A 322 3.08 0.94 -25.55
N ARG A 323 3.65 1.71 -24.62
CA ARG A 323 4.79 2.62 -24.88
C ARG A 323 6.06 2.20 -24.12
N ARG A 324 6.17 0.92 -23.75
CA ARG A 324 7.23 0.39 -22.89
C ARG A 324 8.64 0.77 -23.33
N THR A 325 8.92 0.74 -24.63
CA THR A 325 10.24 1.12 -25.19
C THR A 325 10.60 2.59 -24.92
N LYS A 326 9.59 3.50 -24.86
CA LYS A 326 9.82 4.90 -24.49
C LYS A 326 10.32 5.07 -23.05
N PHE A 327 9.98 4.13 -22.18
CA PHE A 327 10.35 4.14 -20.78
C PHE A 327 11.56 3.24 -20.47
N GLY A 328 12.11 2.57 -21.47
CA GLY A 328 13.22 1.63 -21.29
C GLY A 328 12.80 0.36 -20.53
N LEU A 329 11.58 -0.12 -20.79
CA LEU A 329 10.99 -1.35 -20.26
C LEU A 329 11.01 -2.46 -21.33
#